data_42c2be3d8a05f8e800c9d2c20f26a58b
#
_entry.id   42c2be3d8a05f8e800c9d2c20f26a58b
#
_cell.length_a   1.000
_cell.length_b   1.000
_cell.length_c   1.000
_cell.angle_alpha   90.00
_cell.angle_beta   90.00
_cell.angle_gamma   90.00
#
_symmetry.space_group_name_H-M   'P 1'
#
loop_
_entity.id
_entity.type
_entity.pdbx_description
1 polymer ?
#
loop_
_entity_poly.entity_id
_entity_poly.type
_entity_poly.pdbx_seq_one_letter_code
_entity_poly.pdbx_strand_id
1 'polypeptide(L)' 'AAIFGALDALQPGETMRFCNDHDPLPLLAQLQQRYGDGITIEYLQREPGAIVIDFTRIG' A
#
# COMPACT_ATOMS: atom_id res chain seq x y z
N ALA A 1 11.40 -2.76 5.68
CA ALA A 1 11.25 -3.30 4.32
C ALA A 1 11.40 -2.20 3.29
N ALA A 2 11.82 -2.55 2.08
CA ALA A 2 12.06 -1.57 1.00
C ALA A 2 10.80 -0.78 0.63
N ILE A 3 9.61 -1.37 0.82
CA ILE A 3 8.35 -0.71 0.48
C ILE A 3 8.12 0.55 1.32
N PHE A 4 8.55 0.55 2.58
CA PHE A 4 8.36 1.73 3.43
C PHE A 4 9.17 2.92 2.93
N GLY A 5 10.37 2.67 2.42
CA GLY A 5 11.16 3.74 1.80
C GLY A 5 10.48 4.33 0.59
N ALA A 6 9.89 3.49 -0.27
CA ALA A 6 9.16 3.95 -1.44
C ALA A 6 7.91 4.75 -1.05
N LEU A 7 7.17 4.29 -0.03
CA LEU A 7 5.99 4.99 0.46
C LEU A 7 6.35 6.33 1.11
N ASP A 8 7.44 6.38 1.87
CA ASP A 8 7.90 7.62 2.49
C ASP A 8 8.29 8.68 1.44
N ALA A 9 8.72 8.24 0.26
CA ALA A 9 9.11 9.14 -0.83
C ALA A 9 7.91 9.68 -1.63
N LEU A 10 6.71 9.16 -1.42
CA LEU A 10 5.52 9.63 -2.12
C LEU A 10 5.18 11.05 -1.70
N GLN A 11 4.86 11.89 -2.68
CA GLN A 11 4.31 13.21 -2.44
C GLN A 11 2.79 13.10 -2.21
N PRO A 12 2.17 14.09 -1.55
CA PRO A 12 0.71 14.09 -1.41
C PRO A 12 0.02 13.96 -2.77
N GLY A 13 -0.94 13.05 -2.86
CA GLY A 13 -1.67 12.77 -4.09
C GLY A 13 -1.03 11.74 -4.99
N GLU A 14 0.21 11.34 -4.74
CA GLU A 14 0.87 10.30 -5.54
C GLU A 14 0.42 8.91 -5.11
N THR A 15 0.38 8.00 -6.07
CA THR A 15 -0.06 6.62 -5.88
C THR A 15 1.06 5.65 -6.26
N MET A 16 1.26 4.63 -5.43
CA MET A 16 2.16 3.51 -5.73
C MET A 16 1.33 2.24 -5.87
N ARG A 17 1.50 1.54 -7.00
CA ARG A 17 0.82 0.26 -7.24
C ARG A 17 1.70 -0.88 -6.76
N PHE A 18 1.10 -1.73 -5.94
CA PHE A 18 1.77 -2.89 -5.34
C PHE A 18 1.11 -4.17 -5.85
N CYS A 19 1.90 -5.07 -6.40
CA CYS A 19 1.42 -6.36 -6.91
C CYS A 19 2.04 -7.48 -6.08
N ASN A 20 1.22 -8.48 -5.74
CA ASN A 20 1.67 -9.62 -4.93
C ASN A 20 0.90 -10.87 -5.35
N ASP A 21 1.38 -12.03 -4.94
CA ASP A 21 0.73 -13.31 -5.24
C ASP A 21 -0.21 -13.77 -4.11
N HIS A 22 -0.17 -13.11 -2.97
CA HIS A 22 -1.05 -13.37 -1.84
C HIS A 22 -1.41 -12.05 -1.16
N ASP A 23 -2.49 -12.06 -0.36
CA ASP A 23 -2.96 -10.86 0.33
C ASP A 23 -1.96 -10.47 1.42
N PRO A 24 -1.35 -9.27 1.35
CA PRO A 24 -0.30 -8.87 2.28
C PRO A 24 -0.88 -8.30 3.58
N LEU A 25 -1.67 -9.09 4.33
CA LEU A 25 -2.34 -8.61 5.54
C LEU A 25 -1.37 -8.09 6.60
N PRO A 26 -0.24 -8.77 6.91
CA PRO A 26 0.72 -8.20 7.87
C PRO A 26 1.30 -6.86 7.42
N LEU A 27 1.56 -6.69 6.12
CA LEU A 27 2.05 -5.44 5.57
C LEU A 27 1.03 -4.33 5.77
N LEU A 28 -0.25 -4.60 5.47
CA LEU A 28 -1.30 -3.60 5.62
C LEU A 28 -1.47 -3.16 7.07
N ALA A 29 -1.34 -4.09 8.01
CA ALA A 29 -1.38 -3.76 9.44
C ALA A 29 -0.22 -2.82 9.82
N GLN A 30 0.98 -3.06 9.30
CA GLN A 30 2.12 -2.19 9.54
C GLN A 30 1.92 -0.81 8.92
N LEU A 31 1.32 -0.74 7.73
CA LEU A 31 1.02 0.53 7.09
C LEU A 31 0.04 1.35 7.92
N GLN A 32 -0.98 0.71 8.48
CA GLN A 32 -1.95 1.38 9.35
C GLN A 32 -1.27 1.97 10.58
N GLN A 33 -0.34 1.24 11.19
CA GLN A 33 0.39 1.72 12.36
C GLN A 33 1.33 2.86 12.01
N ARG A 34 1.99 2.79 10.84
CA ARG A 34 3.02 3.75 10.46
C ARG A 34 2.42 5.05 9.92
N TYR A 35 1.39 4.96 9.11
CA TYR A 35 0.84 6.11 8.39
C TYR A 35 -0.56 6.52 8.85
N GLY A 36 -1.29 5.62 9.49
CA GLY A 36 -2.66 5.89 9.91
C GLY A 36 -3.52 6.32 8.73
N ASP A 37 -4.11 7.50 8.83
CA ASP A 37 -4.95 8.06 7.76
C ASP A 37 -4.15 8.76 6.66
N GLY A 38 -2.83 8.77 6.76
CA GLY A 38 -1.97 9.43 5.77
C GLY A 38 -1.81 8.69 4.45
N ILE A 39 -2.26 7.44 4.38
CA ILE A 39 -2.23 6.63 3.16
C ILE A 39 -3.56 5.93 3.01
N THR A 40 -4.14 5.97 1.79
CA THR A 40 -5.31 5.16 1.46
C THR A 40 -4.88 3.86 0.80
N ILE A 41 -5.65 2.80 1.02
CA ILE A 41 -5.38 1.47 0.50
C ILE A 41 -6.59 1.07 -0.35
N GLU A 42 -6.36 0.82 -1.65
CA GLU A 42 -7.43 0.42 -2.55
C GLU A 42 -7.05 -0.86 -3.27
N TYR A 43 -7.85 -1.91 -3.11
CA TYR A 43 -7.69 -3.15 -3.87
C TYR A 43 -8.26 -2.96 -5.26
N LEU A 44 -7.40 -3.11 -6.29
CA LEU A 44 -7.83 -3.15 -7.69
C LEU A 44 -8.14 -4.56 -8.13
N GLN A 45 -7.44 -5.54 -7.56
CA GLN A 45 -7.66 -6.95 -7.80
C GLN A 45 -7.33 -7.72 -6.52
N ARG A 46 -8.19 -8.68 -6.16
CA ARG A 46 -8.00 -9.45 -4.92
C ARG A 46 -8.42 -10.88 -5.16
N GLU A 47 -7.54 -11.64 -5.82
CA GLU A 47 -7.76 -13.04 -6.15
C GLU A 47 -6.54 -13.86 -5.75
N PRO A 48 -6.69 -15.16 -5.43
CA PRO A 48 -5.53 -16.01 -5.15
C PRO A 48 -4.54 -15.96 -6.33
N GLY A 49 -3.29 -15.66 -6.01
CA GLY A 49 -2.23 -15.54 -7.01
C GLY A 49 -2.17 -14.20 -7.72
N ALA A 50 -3.15 -13.30 -7.51
CA ALA A 50 -3.19 -12.01 -8.19
C ALA A 50 -3.78 -10.93 -7.27
N ILE A 51 -2.90 -10.23 -6.56
CA ILE A 51 -3.28 -9.11 -5.69
C ILE A 51 -2.68 -7.84 -6.27
N VAL A 52 -3.53 -6.82 -6.49
CA VAL A 52 -3.09 -5.50 -6.95
C VAL A 52 -3.71 -4.46 -6.04
N ILE A 53 -2.87 -3.64 -5.42
CA ILE A 53 -3.29 -2.63 -4.45
C ILE A 53 -2.67 -1.30 -4.82
N ASP A 54 -3.45 -0.22 -4.77
CA ASP A 54 -2.94 1.14 -4.89
C ASP A 54 -2.84 1.77 -3.50
N PHE A 55 -1.65 2.28 -3.18
CA PHE A 55 -1.41 3.09 -1.99
C PHE A 55 -1.28 4.54 -2.42
N THR A 56 -2.14 5.41 -1.90
CA THR A 56 -2.13 6.84 -2.24
C THR A 56 -1.81 7.66 -1.00
N ARG A 57 -0.83 8.57 -1.12
CA ARG A 57 -0.47 9.48 -0.04
C ARG A 57 -1.49 10.61 0.06
N ILE A 58 -2.02 10.84 1.26
CA ILE A 58 -3.08 11.84 1.44
C ILE A 58 -2.49 13.22 1.76
N GLY A 59 -1.46 13.32 2.44
CA GLY A 59 -0.95 14.66 2.74
C GLY A 59 0.11 14.68 3.85
#